data_07071e42822636948ca070197636577b
#
_entry.id   07071e42822636948ca070197636577b
#
_cell.length_a   1.000
_cell.length_b   1.000
_cell.length_c   1.000
_cell.angle_alpha   90.00
_cell.angle_beta   90.00
_cell.angle_gamma   90.00
#
_symmetry.space_group_name_H-M   'P 1'
#
loop_
_entity.id
_entity.type
_entity.pdbx_description
1 polymer ?
#
loop_
_entity_poly.entity_id
_entity_poly.type
_entity_poly.pdbx_seq_one_letter_code
_entity_poly.pdbx_strand_id
1 'polypeptide(L)'
;MDRDESIELARFLNKEYLEAENINDRITDHEQRLARPFDMTTEQRSIFYYFKPFLKASVITTLIMLVPTYFWASIAEFLAQEHGDHTHYAFRVAFLFPAGVFILICAIGILVAKRKLKRFMESEDNRVRADLNLRENMRSELAKLQYRLADQTARLDEYNDLVPSGYRTQRHMKQVENLLLTNKAVSFEEAISLIEGQERT
;
A
#
# COMPACT_ATOMS: atom_id res chain seq x y z
N MET A 1 30.78 -9.46 -23.64
CA MET A 1 29.65 -9.92 -22.82
C MET A 1 28.84 -10.90 -23.63
N ASP A 2 28.60 -12.11 -23.11
CA ASP A 2 27.78 -13.12 -23.79
C ASP A 2 26.34 -12.63 -23.87
N ARG A 3 25.56 -13.21 -24.79
CA ARG A 3 24.16 -12.81 -24.98
C ARG A 3 23.31 -13.03 -23.74
N ASP A 4 23.48 -14.15 -23.06
CA ASP A 4 22.70 -14.47 -21.86
C ASP A 4 23.04 -13.48 -20.72
N GLU A 5 24.32 -13.12 -20.56
CA GLU A 5 24.76 -12.06 -19.65
C GLU A 5 24.15 -10.70 -20.02
N SER A 6 24.03 -10.40 -21.32
CA SER A 6 23.42 -9.17 -21.84
C SER A 6 21.92 -9.10 -21.52
N ILE A 7 21.20 -10.23 -21.60
CA ILE A 7 19.78 -10.33 -21.24
C ILE A 7 19.59 -10.13 -19.72
N GLU A 8 20.42 -10.77 -18.91
CA GLU A 8 20.36 -10.62 -17.45
C GLU A 8 20.65 -9.18 -17.03
N LEU A 9 21.65 -8.54 -17.64
CA LEU A 9 21.97 -7.15 -17.40
C LEU A 9 20.80 -6.22 -17.80
N ALA A 10 20.22 -6.43 -18.99
CA ALA A 10 19.09 -5.64 -19.45
C ALA A 10 17.86 -5.76 -18.51
N ARG A 11 17.58 -6.96 -18.00
CA ARG A 11 16.54 -7.20 -17.00
C ARG A 11 16.82 -6.52 -15.68
N PHE A 12 18.06 -6.62 -15.20
CA PHE A 12 18.48 -5.95 -14.00
C PHE A 12 18.30 -4.44 -14.13
N LEU A 13 18.85 -3.82 -15.17
CA LEU A 13 18.75 -2.40 -15.42
C LEU A 13 17.29 -1.94 -15.63
N ASN A 14 16.47 -2.73 -16.34
CA ASN A 14 15.05 -2.45 -16.49
C ASN A 14 14.33 -2.34 -15.13
N LYS A 15 14.63 -3.27 -14.22
CA LYS A 15 14.06 -3.27 -12.88
C LYS A 15 14.55 -2.08 -12.04
N GLU A 16 15.84 -1.78 -12.09
CA GLU A 16 16.44 -0.70 -11.31
C GLU A 16 15.95 0.69 -11.79
N TYR A 17 15.86 0.91 -13.12
CA TYR A 17 15.27 2.15 -13.65
C TYR A 17 13.79 2.28 -13.33
N LEU A 18 13.01 1.19 -13.40
CA LEU A 18 11.60 1.22 -13.00
C LEU A 18 11.43 1.60 -11.53
N GLU A 19 12.29 1.09 -10.65
CA GLU A 19 12.25 1.43 -9.24
C GLU A 19 12.62 2.90 -9.02
N ALA A 20 13.65 3.40 -9.70
CA ALA A 20 14.04 4.80 -9.64
C ALA A 20 12.93 5.75 -10.14
N GLU A 21 12.28 5.43 -11.27
CA GLU A 21 11.14 6.18 -11.81
C GLU A 21 9.97 6.20 -10.80
N ASN A 22 9.60 5.05 -10.23
CA ASN A 22 8.54 4.95 -9.23
C ASN A 22 8.84 5.77 -7.95
N ILE A 23 10.09 5.78 -7.50
CA ILE A 23 10.50 6.60 -6.35
C ILE A 23 10.40 8.09 -6.71
N ASN A 24 10.85 8.50 -7.88
CA ASN A 24 10.80 9.88 -8.34
C ASN A 24 9.36 10.39 -8.50
N ASP A 25 8.46 9.56 -9.04
CA ASP A 25 7.03 9.89 -9.15
C ASP A 25 6.40 10.12 -7.75
N ARG A 26 6.75 9.27 -6.78
CA ARG A 26 6.29 9.44 -5.39
C ARG A 26 6.85 10.71 -4.74
N ILE A 27 8.11 11.05 -5.00
CA ILE A 27 8.73 12.30 -4.56
C ILE A 27 7.94 13.49 -5.11
N THR A 28 7.69 13.48 -6.43
CA THR A 28 6.94 14.54 -7.11
C THR A 28 5.51 14.68 -6.55
N ASP A 29 4.81 13.58 -6.29
CA ASP A 29 3.47 13.61 -5.67
C ASP A 29 3.52 14.22 -4.24
N HIS A 30 4.50 13.83 -3.42
CA HIS A 30 4.67 14.39 -2.09
C HIS A 30 5.02 15.90 -2.13
N GLU A 31 5.90 16.34 -3.02
CA GLU A 31 6.25 17.73 -3.20
C GLU A 31 5.04 18.56 -3.66
N GLN A 32 4.27 18.08 -4.61
CA GLN A 32 3.03 18.71 -5.06
C GLN A 32 2.01 18.84 -3.94
N ARG A 33 1.87 17.81 -3.10
CA ARG A 33 0.97 17.86 -1.93
C ARG A 33 1.43 18.84 -0.89
N LEU A 34 2.74 18.94 -0.63
CA LEU A 34 3.32 19.91 0.30
C LEU A 34 3.19 21.36 -0.21
N ALA A 35 3.23 21.57 -1.53
CA ALA A 35 3.08 22.88 -2.15
C ALA A 35 1.63 23.41 -2.13
N ARG A 36 0.63 22.53 -1.96
CA ARG A 36 -0.78 22.94 -1.89
C ARG A 36 -1.05 23.73 -0.62
N PRO A 37 -1.87 24.81 -0.70
CA PRO A 37 -2.35 25.48 0.50
C PRO A 37 -3.08 24.49 1.40
N PHE A 38 -3.14 24.82 2.70
CA PHE A 38 -3.81 23.98 3.68
C PHE A 38 -5.24 23.63 3.24
N ASP A 39 -5.44 22.37 2.97
CA ASP A 39 -6.76 21.77 2.90
C ASP A 39 -6.74 20.50 3.74
N MET A 40 -7.70 20.36 4.66
CA MET A 40 -7.82 19.15 5.46
C MET A 40 -7.82 17.94 4.54
N THR A 41 -6.98 16.96 4.86
CA THR A 41 -6.98 15.72 4.08
C THR A 41 -8.37 15.13 4.06
N THR A 42 -8.77 14.60 2.90
CA THR A 42 -10.05 13.92 2.71
C THR A 42 -10.25 12.81 3.74
N GLU A 43 -9.15 12.21 4.21
CA GLU A 43 -9.16 11.19 5.25
C GLU A 43 -9.60 11.73 6.60
N GLN A 44 -9.10 12.91 7.02
CA GLN A 44 -9.47 13.52 8.32
C GLN A 44 -10.89 14.10 8.32
N ARG A 45 -11.43 14.42 7.16
CA ARG A 45 -12.85 14.78 6.98
C ARG A 45 -13.77 13.58 7.00
N SER A 46 -13.23 12.38 6.87
CA SER A 46 -14.02 11.15 6.82
C SER A 46 -14.36 10.65 8.22
N ILE A 47 -15.63 10.33 8.43
CA ILE A 47 -16.11 9.61 9.62
C ILE A 47 -15.33 8.31 9.81
N PHE A 48 -14.94 7.66 8.72
CA PHE A 48 -14.20 6.40 8.73
C PHE A 48 -12.86 6.50 9.45
N TYR A 49 -12.15 7.63 9.35
CA TYR A 49 -10.90 7.86 10.10
C TYR A 49 -11.10 7.70 11.60
N TYR A 50 -12.17 8.31 12.15
CA TYR A 50 -12.50 8.25 13.59
C TYR A 50 -13.18 6.93 13.98
N PHE A 51 -13.79 6.23 13.01
CA PHE A 51 -14.46 4.94 13.22
C PHE A 51 -13.51 3.75 13.17
N LYS A 52 -12.40 3.82 12.43
CA LYS A 52 -11.43 2.73 12.23
C LYS A 52 -10.97 2.02 13.51
N PRO A 53 -10.65 2.72 14.63
CA PRO A 53 -10.28 2.04 15.88
C PRO A 53 -11.43 1.22 16.48
N PHE A 54 -12.68 1.69 16.35
CA PHE A 54 -13.86 0.94 16.82
C PHE A 54 -14.12 -0.28 15.96
N LEU A 55 -13.92 -0.18 14.65
CA LEU A 55 -14.02 -1.34 13.75
C LEU A 55 -12.99 -2.41 14.10
N LYS A 56 -11.74 -2.02 14.35
CA LYS A 56 -10.71 -2.96 14.82
C LYS A 56 -11.08 -3.61 16.15
N ALA A 57 -11.54 -2.81 17.11
CA ALA A 57 -11.95 -3.30 18.41
C ALA A 57 -13.14 -4.28 18.29
N SER A 58 -14.15 -3.96 17.48
CA SER A 58 -15.31 -4.84 17.27
C SER A 58 -14.93 -6.19 16.67
N VAL A 59 -14.03 -6.21 15.65
CA VAL A 59 -13.53 -7.45 15.06
C VAL A 59 -12.78 -8.29 16.09
N ILE A 60 -11.86 -7.69 16.85
CA ILE A 60 -11.08 -8.40 17.88
C ILE A 60 -12.01 -8.96 18.95
N THR A 61 -12.94 -8.15 19.48
CA THR A 61 -13.89 -8.58 20.51
C THR A 61 -14.77 -9.72 20.01
N THR A 62 -15.25 -9.64 18.75
CA THR A 62 -16.07 -10.70 18.16
C THR A 62 -15.29 -12.01 18.02
N LEU A 63 -14.03 -11.96 17.59
CA LEU A 63 -13.17 -13.14 17.48
C LEU A 63 -12.92 -13.78 18.86
N ILE A 64 -12.65 -12.96 19.89
CA ILE A 64 -12.46 -13.44 21.26
C ILE A 64 -13.73 -14.09 21.79
N MET A 65 -14.91 -13.54 21.48
CA MET A 65 -16.18 -14.09 21.93
C MET A 65 -16.62 -15.35 21.19
N LEU A 66 -16.23 -15.51 19.92
CA LEU A 66 -16.60 -16.69 19.14
C LEU A 66 -16.10 -18.00 19.77
N VAL A 67 -14.91 -18.00 20.36
CA VAL A 67 -14.32 -19.23 20.94
C VAL A 67 -15.15 -19.74 22.12
N PRO A 68 -15.41 -18.97 23.20
CA PRO A 68 -16.18 -19.44 24.32
C PRO A 68 -17.66 -19.70 23.98
N THR A 69 -18.27 -18.90 23.08
CA THR A 69 -19.66 -19.11 22.67
C THR A 69 -19.82 -20.39 21.84
N TYR A 70 -18.86 -20.69 20.95
CA TYR A 70 -18.84 -21.93 20.20
C TYR A 70 -18.68 -23.16 21.13
N PHE A 71 -17.73 -23.06 22.08
CA PHE A 71 -17.50 -24.14 23.06
C PHE A 71 -18.74 -24.38 23.94
N TRP A 72 -19.36 -23.30 24.42
CA TRP A 72 -20.61 -23.40 25.19
C TRP A 72 -21.76 -24.02 24.38
N ALA A 73 -21.90 -23.61 23.10
CA ALA A 73 -22.92 -24.18 22.23
C ALA A 73 -22.70 -25.70 21.98
N SER A 74 -21.44 -26.12 21.82
CA SER A 74 -21.11 -27.55 21.64
C SER A 74 -21.46 -28.36 22.88
N ILE A 75 -21.23 -27.86 24.08
CA ILE A 75 -21.65 -28.52 25.34
C ILE A 75 -23.16 -28.57 25.43
N ALA A 76 -23.85 -27.47 25.17
CA ALA A 76 -25.31 -27.38 25.24
C ALA A 76 -25.98 -28.36 24.24
N GLU A 77 -25.43 -28.49 23.02
CA GLU A 77 -25.95 -29.42 22.02
C GLU A 77 -25.68 -30.87 22.39
N PHE A 78 -24.52 -31.20 22.97
CA PHE A 78 -24.22 -32.53 23.49
C PHE A 78 -25.22 -32.93 24.58
N LEU A 79 -25.52 -32.03 25.54
CA LEU A 79 -26.51 -32.30 26.59
C LEU A 79 -27.94 -32.42 26.04
N ALA A 80 -28.30 -31.64 25.01
CA ALA A 80 -29.60 -31.70 24.38
C ALA A 80 -29.81 -33.02 23.61
N GLN A 81 -28.79 -33.55 22.95
CA GLN A 81 -28.83 -34.84 22.28
C GLN A 81 -29.07 -35.98 23.26
N GLU A 82 -28.48 -35.92 24.44
CA GLU A 82 -28.69 -36.92 25.50
C GLU A 82 -30.16 -36.96 25.98
N HIS A 83 -30.89 -35.82 25.84
CA HIS A 83 -32.31 -35.70 26.18
C HIS A 83 -33.27 -35.89 24.98
N GLY A 84 -32.73 -36.25 23.80
CA GLY A 84 -33.54 -36.54 22.59
C GLY A 84 -34.05 -35.28 21.86
N ASP A 85 -33.53 -34.11 22.18
CA ASP A 85 -33.88 -32.85 21.49
C ASP A 85 -32.87 -32.55 20.38
N HIS A 86 -33.36 -32.52 19.12
CA HIS A 86 -32.52 -32.35 17.93
C HIS A 86 -32.52 -30.89 17.40
N THR A 87 -32.81 -29.91 18.23
CA THR A 87 -32.84 -28.52 17.82
C THR A 87 -31.44 -27.91 17.81
N HIS A 88 -30.92 -27.52 16.63
CA HIS A 88 -29.67 -26.77 16.46
C HIS A 88 -29.77 -25.33 16.98
N TYR A 89 -30.54 -25.08 18.02
CA TYR A 89 -30.82 -23.76 18.57
C TYR A 89 -29.59 -23.14 19.23
N ALA A 90 -28.78 -23.94 19.89
CA ALA A 90 -27.59 -23.49 20.61
C ALA A 90 -26.56 -22.88 19.66
N PHE A 91 -26.33 -23.45 18.49
CA PHE A 91 -25.42 -22.87 17.49
C PHE A 91 -25.92 -21.55 16.90
N ARG A 92 -27.24 -21.42 16.67
CA ARG A 92 -27.81 -20.14 16.20
C ARG A 92 -27.59 -19.02 17.22
N VAL A 93 -27.81 -19.31 18.51
CA VAL A 93 -27.58 -18.34 19.58
C VAL A 93 -26.08 -18.00 19.72
N ALA A 94 -25.19 -19.00 19.57
CA ALA A 94 -23.75 -18.80 19.64
C ALA A 94 -23.21 -17.86 18.56
N PHE A 95 -23.83 -17.81 17.37
CA PHE A 95 -23.45 -16.88 16.31
C PHE A 95 -24.16 -15.51 16.43
N LEU A 96 -25.43 -15.51 16.84
CA LEU A 96 -26.22 -14.27 16.96
C LEU A 96 -25.70 -13.35 18.07
N PHE A 97 -25.21 -13.91 19.16
CA PHE A 97 -24.71 -13.13 20.28
C PHE A 97 -23.45 -12.30 19.94
N PRO A 98 -22.36 -12.90 19.41
CA PRO A 98 -21.20 -12.13 18.95
C PRO A 98 -21.54 -11.14 17.83
N ALA A 99 -22.45 -11.49 16.92
CA ALA A 99 -22.92 -10.57 15.87
C ALA A 99 -23.67 -9.37 16.45
N GLY A 100 -24.50 -9.57 17.45
CA GLY A 100 -25.19 -8.50 18.17
C GLY A 100 -24.21 -7.55 18.86
N VAL A 101 -23.20 -8.09 19.54
CA VAL A 101 -22.12 -7.30 20.16
C VAL A 101 -21.32 -6.52 19.12
N PHE A 102 -20.98 -7.13 17.99
CA PHE A 102 -20.33 -6.44 16.89
C PHE A 102 -21.12 -5.23 16.41
N ILE A 103 -22.41 -5.42 16.11
CA ILE A 103 -23.29 -4.35 15.65
C ILE A 103 -23.39 -3.22 16.70
N LEU A 104 -23.50 -3.57 17.99
CA LEU A 104 -23.58 -2.60 19.08
C LEU A 104 -22.30 -1.74 19.16
N ILE A 105 -21.11 -2.38 19.12
CA ILE A 105 -19.82 -1.65 19.18
C ILE A 105 -19.69 -0.75 17.94
N CYS A 106 -20.08 -1.22 16.75
CA CYS A 106 -20.06 -0.42 15.54
C CYS A 106 -21.02 0.78 15.63
N ALA A 107 -22.24 0.60 16.14
CA ALA A 107 -23.21 1.68 16.31
C ALA A 107 -22.69 2.76 17.27
N ILE A 108 -22.16 2.36 18.43
CA ILE A 108 -21.54 3.27 19.39
C ILE A 108 -20.32 3.97 18.73
N GLY A 109 -19.49 3.20 18.02
CA GLY A 109 -18.34 3.72 17.30
C GLY A 109 -18.69 4.81 16.29
N ILE A 110 -19.77 4.63 15.51
CA ILE A 110 -20.26 5.63 14.57
C ILE A 110 -20.72 6.90 15.29
N LEU A 111 -21.45 6.78 16.38
CA LEU A 111 -21.91 7.93 17.17
C LEU A 111 -20.74 8.73 17.75
N VAL A 112 -19.76 8.03 18.31
CA VAL A 112 -18.53 8.67 18.84
C VAL A 112 -17.72 9.30 17.73
N ALA A 113 -17.56 8.62 16.59
CA ALA A 113 -16.85 9.14 15.42
C ALA A 113 -17.51 10.42 14.88
N LYS A 114 -18.84 10.46 14.76
CA LYS A 114 -19.59 11.68 14.37
C LYS A 114 -19.33 12.83 15.33
N ARG A 115 -19.38 12.59 16.65
CA ARG A 115 -19.13 13.63 17.66
C ARG A 115 -17.69 14.14 17.62
N LYS A 116 -16.71 13.25 17.45
CA LYS A 116 -15.29 13.62 17.32
C LYS A 116 -15.04 14.43 16.05
N LEU A 117 -15.58 14.00 14.90
CA LEU A 117 -15.47 14.73 13.64
C LEU A 117 -16.08 16.14 13.78
N LYS A 118 -17.28 16.26 14.37
CA LYS A 118 -17.93 17.56 14.59
C LYS A 118 -17.06 18.49 15.44
N ARG A 119 -16.56 18.02 16.59
CA ARG A 119 -15.66 18.80 17.46
C ARG A 119 -14.36 19.20 16.74
N PHE A 120 -13.79 18.30 15.95
CA PHE A 120 -12.59 18.59 15.17
C PHE A 120 -12.85 19.67 14.13
N MET A 121 -13.98 19.60 13.42
CA MET A 121 -14.37 20.59 12.43
C MET A 121 -14.67 21.98 13.03
N GLU A 122 -15.15 22.03 14.27
CA GLU A 122 -15.45 23.29 14.99
C GLU A 122 -14.22 23.95 15.59
N SER A 123 -13.11 23.22 15.78
CA SER A 123 -11.88 23.74 16.37
C SER A 123 -10.83 24.03 15.31
N GLU A 124 -10.54 25.32 15.10
CA GLU A 124 -9.52 25.80 14.16
C GLU A 124 -8.10 25.37 14.56
N ASP A 125 -7.79 25.44 15.86
CA ASP A 125 -6.49 25.01 16.42
C ASP A 125 -6.20 23.54 16.14
N ASN A 126 -7.20 22.68 16.27
CA ASN A 126 -7.03 21.26 15.98
C ASN A 126 -6.77 21.00 14.50
N ARG A 127 -7.38 21.80 13.61
CA ARG A 127 -7.13 21.71 12.16
C ARG A 127 -5.70 22.10 11.80
N VAL A 128 -5.22 23.20 12.36
CA VAL A 128 -3.84 23.69 12.14
C VAL A 128 -2.82 22.69 12.66
N ARG A 129 -2.99 22.16 13.86
CA ARG A 129 -2.10 21.13 14.43
C ARG A 129 -2.08 19.86 13.61
N ALA A 130 -3.23 19.41 13.13
CA ALA A 130 -3.33 18.22 12.28
C ALA A 130 -2.60 18.41 10.93
N ASP A 131 -2.68 19.60 10.33
CA ASP A 131 -1.93 19.92 9.11
C ASP A 131 -0.43 19.94 9.36
N LEU A 132 0.02 20.60 10.43
CA LEU A 132 1.44 20.64 10.77
C LEU A 132 2.02 19.23 10.95
N ASN A 133 1.34 18.36 11.71
CA ASN A 133 1.77 16.98 11.90
C ASN A 133 1.78 16.18 10.59
N LEU A 134 0.78 16.40 9.73
CA LEU A 134 0.74 15.74 8.42
C LEU A 134 1.92 16.17 7.55
N ARG A 135 2.20 17.48 7.47
CA ARG A 135 3.33 18.03 6.70
C ARG A 135 4.67 17.54 7.22
N GLU A 136 4.83 17.43 8.53
CA GLU A 136 6.04 16.89 9.15
C GLU A 136 6.24 15.41 8.78
N ASN A 137 5.20 14.59 8.86
CA ASN A 137 5.23 13.20 8.42
C ASN A 137 5.57 13.07 6.92
N MET A 138 4.93 13.89 6.07
CA MET A 138 5.21 13.90 4.64
C MET A 138 6.65 14.32 4.32
N ARG A 139 7.21 15.32 5.04
CA ARG A 139 8.62 15.71 4.91
C ARG A 139 9.57 14.57 5.31
N SER A 140 9.24 13.86 6.39
CA SER A 140 10.03 12.70 6.83
C SER A 140 10.01 11.57 5.79
N GLU A 141 8.85 11.29 5.19
CA GLU A 141 8.73 10.30 4.12
C GLU A 141 9.47 10.76 2.84
N LEU A 142 9.35 12.03 2.48
CA LEU A 142 10.07 12.62 1.35
C LEU A 142 11.59 12.46 1.52
N ALA A 143 12.13 12.77 2.70
CA ALA A 143 13.55 12.60 2.98
C ALA A 143 14.02 11.14 2.82
N LYS A 144 13.19 10.17 3.25
CA LYS A 144 13.47 8.74 3.07
C LYS A 144 13.45 8.33 1.60
N LEU A 145 12.51 8.87 0.82
CA LEU A 145 12.42 8.58 -0.62
C LEU A 145 13.60 9.20 -1.37
N GLN A 146 13.99 10.43 -1.04
CA GLN A 146 15.16 11.09 -1.62
C GLN A 146 16.46 10.31 -1.32
N TYR A 147 16.62 9.82 -0.09
CA TYR A 147 17.76 8.96 0.27
C TYR A 147 17.77 7.67 -0.54
N ARG A 148 16.61 7.01 -0.69
CA ARG A 148 16.50 5.80 -1.52
C ARG A 148 16.80 6.06 -2.99
N LEU A 149 16.32 7.19 -3.53
CA LEU A 149 16.61 7.57 -4.90
C LEU A 149 18.11 7.80 -5.11
N ALA A 150 18.77 8.47 -4.17
CA ALA A 150 20.21 8.69 -4.22
C ALA A 150 21.00 7.36 -4.19
N ASP A 151 20.62 6.41 -3.32
CA ASP A 151 21.22 5.07 -3.26
C ASP A 151 21.00 4.30 -4.57
N GLN A 152 19.79 4.38 -5.12
CA GLN A 152 19.43 3.75 -6.40
C GLN A 152 20.22 4.35 -7.56
N THR A 153 20.33 5.68 -7.60
CA THR A 153 21.10 6.38 -8.63
C THR A 153 22.58 6.03 -8.53
N ALA A 154 23.15 5.94 -7.33
CA ALA A 154 24.53 5.56 -7.14
C ALA A 154 24.83 4.13 -7.68
N ARG A 155 23.90 3.20 -7.52
CA ARG A 155 24.03 1.85 -8.12
C ARG A 155 23.96 1.89 -9.64
N LEU A 156 23.06 2.70 -10.20
CA LEU A 156 22.93 2.86 -11.64
C LEU A 156 24.15 3.58 -12.26
N ASP A 157 24.82 4.44 -11.50
CA ASP A 157 26.03 5.14 -11.95
C ASP A 157 27.19 4.19 -12.29
N GLU A 158 27.23 2.99 -11.68
CA GLU A 158 28.21 1.94 -12.05
C GLU A 158 28.06 1.49 -13.50
N TYR A 159 26.90 1.70 -14.12
CA TYR A 159 26.59 1.31 -15.51
C TYR A 159 26.60 2.46 -16.50
N ASN A 160 27.06 3.64 -16.07
CA ASN A 160 27.07 4.86 -16.90
C ASN A 160 27.88 4.73 -18.18
N ASP A 161 28.94 3.91 -18.15
CA ASP A 161 29.79 3.67 -19.32
C ASP A 161 29.12 2.73 -20.34
N LEU A 162 28.15 1.91 -19.91
CA LEU A 162 27.45 0.95 -20.76
C LEU A 162 26.15 1.51 -21.33
N VAL A 163 25.52 2.47 -20.63
CA VAL A 163 24.22 3.04 -21.03
C VAL A 163 24.38 4.54 -21.28
N PRO A 164 24.30 5.01 -22.54
CA PRO A 164 24.33 6.44 -22.85
C PRO A 164 23.21 7.21 -22.15
N SER A 165 23.45 8.46 -21.77
CA SER A 165 22.55 9.26 -20.92
C SER A 165 21.11 9.36 -21.43
N GLY A 166 20.91 9.41 -22.75
CA GLY A 166 19.57 9.48 -23.37
C GLY A 166 18.74 8.20 -23.26
N TYR A 167 19.39 7.06 -22.94
CA TYR A 167 18.75 5.73 -22.91
C TYR A 167 18.58 5.15 -21.50
N ARG A 168 18.84 5.94 -20.45
CA ARG A 168 18.77 5.56 -19.03
C ARG A 168 17.34 5.59 -18.51
N THR A 169 16.44 4.86 -19.17
CA THR A 169 15.03 4.76 -18.77
C THR A 169 14.56 3.31 -18.83
N GLN A 170 13.55 3.01 -18.03
CA GLN A 170 12.89 1.71 -18.02
C GLN A 170 12.41 1.30 -19.43
N ARG A 171 11.87 2.26 -20.20
CA ARG A 171 11.36 2.03 -21.55
C ARG A 171 12.46 1.52 -22.47
N HIS A 172 13.63 2.16 -22.47
CA HIS A 172 14.74 1.77 -23.34
C HIS A 172 15.35 0.43 -22.92
N MET A 173 15.48 0.17 -21.63
CA MET A 173 15.98 -1.12 -21.13
C MET A 173 15.06 -2.28 -21.54
N LYS A 174 13.76 -2.06 -21.51
CA LYS A 174 12.78 -3.05 -22.00
C LYS A 174 12.89 -3.27 -23.51
N GLN A 175 13.21 -2.25 -24.29
CA GLN A 175 13.47 -2.39 -25.73
C GLN A 175 14.77 -3.18 -25.97
N VAL A 176 15.85 -2.90 -25.24
CA VAL A 176 17.10 -3.67 -25.26
C VAL A 176 16.84 -5.14 -24.96
N GLU A 177 16.13 -5.44 -23.87
CA GLU A 177 15.75 -6.81 -23.53
C GLU A 177 15.00 -7.51 -24.66
N ASN A 178 14.03 -6.85 -25.28
CA ASN A 178 13.26 -7.40 -26.39
C ASN A 178 14.12 -7.68 -27.64
N LEU A 179 15.06 -6.79 -27.99
CA LEU A 179 15.95 -6.99 -29.10
C LEU A 179 16.88 -8.21 -28.91
N LEU A 180 17.38 -8.38 -27.68
CA LEU A 180 18.17 -9.53 -27.27
C LEU A 180 17.35 -10.82 -27.30
N LEU A 181 16.15 -10.82 -26.74
CA LEU A 181 15.27 -11.99 -26.67
C LEU A 181 14.79 -12.44 -28.06
N THR A 182 14.57 -11.50 -28.96
CA THR A 182 14.12 -11.80 -30.37
C THR A 182 15.25 -12.08 -31.33
N ASN A 183 16.49 -12.25 -30.89
CA ASN A 183 17.69 -12.46 -31.71
C ASN A 183 17.94 -11.35 -32.73
N LYS A 184 17.48 -10.13 -32.51
CA LYS A 184 17.75 -8.97 -33.34
C LYS A 184 19.06 -8.28 -32.98
N ALA A 185 19.58 -8.52 -31.80
CA ALA A 185 20.88 -8.09 -31.32
C ALA A 185 21.59 -9.26 -30.63
N VAL A 186 22.92 -9.32 -30.72
CA VAL A 186 23.76 -10.37 -30.12
C VAL A 186 24.41 -9.88 -28.82
N SER A 187 24.51 -8.55 -28.63
CA SER A 187 25.09 -7.94 -27.44
C SER A 187 24.28 -6.73 -26.97
N PHE A 188 24.54 -6.32 -25.74
CA PHE A 188 23.89 -5.15 -25.11
C PHE A 188 24.21 -3.86 -25.94
N GLU A 189 25.45 -3.68 -26.34
CA GLU A 189 25.89 -2.51 -27.08
C GLU A 189 25.25 -2.44 -28.48
N GLU A 190 25.11 -3.59 -29.16
CA GLU A 190 24.42 -3.66 -30.47
C GLU A 190 22.94 -3.31 -30.31
N ALA A 191 22.28 -3.78 -29.26
CA ALA A 191 20.89 -3.44 -28.99
C ALA A 191 20.69 -1.94 -28.74
N ILE A 192 21.58 -1.27 -28.01
CA ILE A 192 21.58 0.19 -27.83
C ILE A 192 21.76 0.89 -29.18
N SER A 193 22.75 0.48 -30.01
CA SER A 193 23.01 1.11 -31.30
C SER A 193 21.83 0.98 -32.29
N LEU A 194 21.09 -0.13 -32.24
CA LEU A 194 19.87 -0.31 -33.02
C LEU A 194 18.75 0.64 -32.60
N ILE A 195 18.58 0.89 -31.28
CA ILE A 195 17.60 1.85 -30.79
C ILE A 195 17.99 3.27 -31.20
N GLU A 196 19.27 3.65 -31.09
CA GLU A 196 19.78 4.94 -31.59
C GLU A 196 19.51 5.16 -33.07
N GLY A 197 19.69 4.13 -33.88
CA GLY A 197 19.41 4.19 -35.30
C GLY A 197 17.93 4.42 -35.63
N GLN A 198 17.03 3.84 -34.82
CA GLN A 198 15.58 3.97 -35.00
C GLN A 198 15.03 5.35 -34.56
N GLU A 199 15.66 6.01 -33.59
CA GLU A 199 15.21 7.33 -33.11
C GLU A 199 15.72 8.49 -34.00
N ARG A 200 16.72 8.24 -34.84
CA ARG A 200 17.25 9.25 -35.77
C ARG A 200 16.53 9.29 -37.12
N THR A 201 15.65 8.35 -37.40
CA THR A 201 14.84 8.26 -38.60
C THR A 201 13.41 8.72 -38.37
#